data_252d0ad196d9dbbe6c488903bf7d3138
#
_entry.id   252d0ad196d9dbbe6c488903bf7d3138
#
_cell.length_a   1.000
_cell.length_b   1.000
_cell.length_c   1.000
_cell.angle_alpha   90.00
_cell.angle_beta   90.00
_cell.angle_gamma   90.00
#
_symmetry.space_group_name_H-M   'P 1'
#
loop_
_entity.id
_entity.type
_entity.pdbx_description
1 polymer ?
#
loop_
_entity_poly.entity_id
_entity_poly.type
_entity_poly.pdbx_seq_one_letter_code
_entity_poly.pdbx_strand_id
1 'polypeptide(L)'
;MSLSDRPEHVGEPPAPPRYGRYVGLLAVLILVLITINTIVTKPNGGSGFAPGEKIAPFAVPLALSALGGDANVATRSGEGSAGRVPACEVRKPSVLNICELYEHSPLVLALFVNGGACPGILSDLQTLQQSFPAVHFAAVAIKGDRAKLRRLVRGRGLTFPVGIDSDGALVVLYKDASCPQVSFVLPGGTMQSDALLRRVPLSNLRTRVMSLLAAARARGWSSATR
;
A
#
# COMPACT_ATOMS: atom_id res chain seq x y z
N MET A 1 -68.72 -53.86 24.34
CA MET A 1 -67.37 -53.70 23.91
C MET A 1 -66.97 -52.24 24.16
N SER A 2 -66.39 -52.02 25.34
CA SER A 2 -66.12 -50.71 25.87
C SER A 2 -64.64 -50.40 25.61
N LEU A 3 -64.41 -49.44 24.76
CA LEU A 3 -63.06 -48.91 24.50
C LEU A 3 -62.75 -47.83 25.54
N SER A 4 -61.77 -48.12 26.39
CA SER A 4 -61.31 -47.28 27.45
C SER A 4 -60.43 -46.18 26.83
N ASP A 5 -60.86 -44.93 26.79
CA ASP A 5 -60.16 -43.78 26.42
C ASP A 5 -59.17 -43.41 27.54
N ARG A 6 -57.87 -43.56 27.27
CA ARG A 6 -56.83 -43.20 28.23
C ARG A 6 -56.33 -41.81 27.80
N PRO A 7 -56.42 -40.79 28.65
CA PRO A 7 -55.82 -39.48 28.28
C PRO A 7 -54.29 -39.57 28.22
N GLU A 8 -53.76 -39.20 27.07
CA GLU A 8 -52.34 -39.07 26.83
C GLU A 8 -51.80 -37.90 27.69
N HIS A 9 -50.96 -38.24 28.66
CA HIS A 9 -50.21 -37.23 29.43
C HIS A 9 -49.25 -36.55 28.49
N VAL A 10 -49.58 -35.35 28.00
CA VAL A 10 -48.67 -34.45 27.38
C VAL A 10 -47.69 -33.98 28.46
N GLY A 11 -46.48 -34.53 28.43
CA GLY A 11 -45.43 -34.17 29.35
C GLY A 11 -45.07 -32.69 29.19
N GLU A 12 -45.02 -31.98 30.30
CA GLU A 12 -44.60 -30.60 30.41
C GLU A 12 -43.17 -30.44 29.81
N PRO A 13 -42.93 -29.46 28.94
CA PRO A 13 -41.61 -29.30 28.33
C PRO A 13 -40.54 -29.06 29.40
N PRO A 14 -39.35 -29.68 29.28
CA PRO A 14 -38.31 -29.58 30.29
C PRO A 14 -37.89 -28.12 30.45
N ALA A 15 -37.76 -27.65 31.70
CA ALA A 15 -37.34 -26.30 32.04
C ALA A 15 -36.00 -25.98 31.38
N PRO A 16 -35.84 -24.79 30.75
CA PRO A 16 -34.62 -24.45 30.04
C PRO A 16 -33.40 -24.49 30.98
N PRO A 17 -32.32 -25.12 30.58
CA PRO A 17 -31.14 -25.29 31.43
C PRO A 17 -30.62 -23.93 31.90
N ARG A 18 -30.32 -23.79 33.18
CA ARG A 18 -29.81 -22.55 33.82
C ARG A 18 -28.55 -21.99 33.16
N TYR A 19 -27.85 -22.81 32.38
CA TYR A 19 -26.68 -22.41 31.60
C TYR A 19 -27.00 -21.52 30.42
N GLY A 20 -28.20 -21.46 29.89
CA GLY A 20 -28.59 -20.62 28.75
C GLY A 20 -28.35 -19.13 28.99
N ARG A 21 -28.50 -18.66 30.23
CA ARG A 21 -28.18 -17.26 30.60
C ARG A 21 -26.71 -16.95 30.54
N TYR A 22 -25.86 -17.86 31.01
CA TYR A 22 -24.39 -17.67 30.96
C TYR A 22 -23.85 -17.77 29.55
N VAL A 23 -24.38 -18.68 28.74
CA VAL A 23 -24.03 -18.78 27.32
C VAL A 23 -24.41 -17.50 26.55
N GLY A 24 -25.62 -16.99 26.82
CA GLY A 24 -26.08 -15.73 26.24
C GLY A 24 -25.20 -14.53 26.64
N LEU A 25 -24.87 -14.40 27.94
CA LEU A 25 -23.98 -13.35 28.43
C LEU A 25 -22.58 -13.45 27.82
N LEU A 26 -22.02 -14.66 27.71
CA LEU A 26 -20.69 -14.88 27.09
C LEU A 26 -20.71 -14.51 25.62
N ALA A 27 -21.77 -14.89 24.89
CA ALA A 27 -21.91 -14.54 23.48
C ALA A 27 -21.99 -13.01 23.26
N VAL A 28 -22.75 -12.31 24.10
CA VAL A 28 -22.85 -10.84 24.08
C VAL A 28 -21.48 -10.21 24.39
N LEU A 29 -20.78 -10.72 25.42
CA LEU A 29 -19.45 -10.23 25.79
C LEU A 29 -18.45 -10.38 24.64
N ILE A 30 -18.44 -11.55 23.98
CA ILE A 30 -17.57 -11.80 22.80
C ILE A 30 -17.93 -10.86 21.66
N LEU A 31 -19.22 -10.66 21.36
CA LEU A 31 -19.67 -9.72 20.33
C LEU A 31 -19.25 -8.29 20.66
N VAL A 32 -19.38 -7.84 21.89
CA VAL A 32 -18.93 -6.52 22.33
C VAL A 32 -17.42 -6.39 22.20
N LEU A 33 -16.64 -7.39 22.62
CA LEU A 33 -15.19 -7.39 22.48
C LEU A 33 -14.75 -7.35 21.00
N ILE A 34 -15.39 -8.14 20.14
CA ILE A 34 -15.14 -8.12 18.69
C ILE A 34 -15.49 -6.75 18.11
N THR A 35 -16.62 -6.17 18.51
CA THR A 35 -17.06 -4.86 18.02
C THR A 35 -16.10 -3.76 18.47
N ILE A 36 -15.71 -3.74 19.75
CA ILE A 36 -14.71 -2.80 20.28
C ILE A 36 -13.37 -2.97 19.56
N ASN A 37 -12.90 -4.22 19.42
CA ASN A 37 -11.67 -4.50 18.70
C ASN A 37 -11.75 -4.04 17.24
N THR A 38 -12.88 -4.25 16.55
CA THR A 38 -13.09 -3.81 15.17
C THR A 38 -13.15 -2.29 15.05
N ILE A 39 -13.66 -1.58 16.05
CA ILE A 39 -13.71 -0.11 16.05
C ILE A 39 -12.34 0.48 16.38
N VAL A 40 -11.63 -0.09 17.36
CA VAL A 40 -10.31 0.38 17.80
C VAL A 40 -9.21 -0.02 16.81
N THR A 41 -9.33 -1.21 16.21
CA THR A 41 -8.39 -1.73 15.21
C THR A 41 -8.83 -1.50 13.78
N LYS A 42 -9.90 -0.70 13.54
CA LYS A 42 -10.11 -0.25 12.15
C LYS A 42 -8.80 0.39 11.70
N PRO A 43 -8.00 -0.26 10.83
CA PRO A 43 -6.98 0.47 10.13
C PRO A 43 -7.77 1.57 9.43
N ASN A 44 -7.41 2.83 9.65
CA ASN A 44 -7.94 3.95 8.86
C ASN A 44 -7.82 3.51 7.42
N GLY A 45 -8.96 3.14 6.81
CA GLY A 45 -8.99 2.33 5.61
C GLY A 45 -8.17 2.98 4.51
N GLY A 46 -7.12 2.31 4.03
CA GLY A 46 -6.41 2.66 2.82
C GLY A 46 -5.90 4.10 2.73
N SER A 47 -5.42 4.69 3.82
CA SER A 47 -5.00 6.10 3.84
C SER A 47 -3.53 6.31 3.48
N GLY A 48 -2.76 5.25 3.27
CA GLY A 48 -1.31 5.37 3.10
C GLY A 48 -0.62 5.81 4.39
N PHE A 49 0.56 6.43 4.25
CA PHE A 49 1.28 7.06 5.37
C PHE A 49 0.73 8.47 5.61
N ALA A 50 0.66 8.87 6.89
CA ALA A 50 0.25 10.21 7.28
C ALA A 50 1.35 11.26 7.00
N PRO A 51 1.01 12.55 6.87
CA PRO A 51 1.99 13.63 6.80
C PRO A 51 2.94 13.58 8.00
N GLY A 52 4.25 13.69 7.75
CA GLY A 52 5.29 13.57 8.78
C GLY A 52 5.72 12.13 9.09
N GLU A 53 4.98 11.12 8.68
CA GLU A 53 5.35 9.71 8.83
C GLU A 53 6.44 9.34 7.82
N LYS A 54 7.37 8.49 8.23
CA LYS A 54 8.42 7.97 7.34
C LYS A 54 7.88 6.81 6.52
N ILE A 55 8.07 6.85 5.20
CA ILE A 55 7.65 5.74 4.34
C ILE A 55 8.50 4.50 4.59
N ALA A 56 7.90 3.34 4.45
CA ALA A 56 8.60 2.09 4.62
C ALA A 56 9.60 1.85 3.47
N PRO A 57 10.83 1.41 3.77
CA PRO A 57 11.81 1.09 2.77
C PRO A 57 11.43 -0.17 1.99
N PHE A 58 11.73 -0.19 0.70
CA PHE A 58 11.63 -1.37 -0.15
C PHE A 58 12.64 -1.35 -1.30
N ALA A 59 12.91 -2.52 -1.85
CA ALA A 59 13.69 -2.72 -3.05
C ALA A 59 13.00 -3.75 -3.93
N VAL A 60 12.63 -3.38 -5.16
CA VAL A 60 11.89 -4.23 -6.11
C VAL A 60 12.63 -4.34 -7.43
N PRO A 61 12.50 -5.44 -8.18
CA PRO A 61 13.07 -5.55 -9.50
C PRO A 61 12.53 -4.45 -10.44
N LEU A 62 13.42 -3.84 -11.22
CA LEU A 62 13.00 -2.96 -12.31
C LEU A 62 12.22 -3.76 -13.37
N ALA A 63 11.14 -3.17 -13.90
CA ALA A 63 10.32 -3.79 -14.94
C ALA A 63 11.13 -4.21 -16.16
N LEU A 64 12.11 -3.40 -16.57
CA LEU A 64 12.95 -3.64 -17.74
C LEU A 64 14.18 -4.53 -17.46
N SER A 65 14.51 -4.82 -16.20
CA SER A 65 15.63 -5.69 -15.84
C SER A 65 15.32 -7.17 -16.09
N ALA A 66 16.35 -8.01 -16.11
CA ALA A 66 16.21 -9.46 -16.16
C ALA A 66 15.99 -10.09 -14.78
N LEU A 67 16.14 -9.32 -13.68
CA LEU A 67 16.01 -9.80 -12.32
C LEU A 67 14.58 -10.27 -12.07
N GLY A 68 14.42 -11.55 -11.72
CA GLY A 68 13.19 -12.12 -11.21
C GLY A 68 13.15 -12.05 -9.68
N GLY A 69 12.04 -12.42 -9.09
CA GLY A 69 11.85 -12.49 -7.64
C GLY A 69 10.92 -11.41 -7.11
N ASP A 70 10.80 -11.39 -5.80
CA ASP A 70 9.84 -10.58 -5.06
C ASP A 70 10.45 -9.29 -4.52
N ALA A 71 9.61 -8.43 -3.96
CA ALA A 71 10.02 -7.24 -3.27
C ALA A 71 10.83 -7.59 -2.01
N ASN A 72 11.99 -6.98 -1.83
CA ASN A 72 12.67 -6.98 -0.54
C ASN A 72 12.15 -5.82 0.31
N VAL A 73 11.10 -6.07 1.07
CA VAL A 73 10.29 -5.02 1.66
C VAL A 73 10.77 -4.58 3.02
N ALA A 74 11.38 -5.45 3.80
CA ALA A 74 12.00 -5.15 5.08
C ALA A 74 12.67 -6.41 5.61
N THR A 75 13.69 -6.26 6.44
CA THR A 75 14.20 -7.37 7.24
C THR A 75 13.14 -7.80 8.24
N ARG A 76 12.47 -8.91 7.97
CA ARG A 76 11.77 -9.67 9.00
C ARG A 76 12.59 -10.90 9.29
N SER A 77 12.94 -11.06 10.54
CA SER A 77 13.54 -12.27 11.06
C SER A 77 12.66 -13.47 10.68
N GLY A 78 13.17 -14.41 9.89
CA GLY A 78 12.47 -15.62 9.48
C GLY A 78 11.95 -15.67 8.03
N GLU A 79 12.01 -14.60 7.27
CA GLU A 79 11.45 -14.56 5.88
C GLU A 79 12.46 -14.97 4.77
N GLY A 80 13.29 -15.96 5.00
CA GLY A 80 14.20 -16.49 3.98
C GLY A 80 15.29 -15.51 3.52
N SER A 81 15.83 -15.71 2.32
CA SER A 81 16.95 -14.91 1.80
C SER A 81 16.57 -13.47 1.45
N ALA A 82 15.32 -13.21 1.10
CA ALA A 82 14.83 -11.86 0.75
C ALA A 82 14.77 -10.93 1.98
N GLY A 83 14.56 -11.49 3.20
CA GLY A 83 14.50 -10.71 4.43
C GLY A 83 15.85 -10.50 5.13
N ARG A 84 16.96 -11.07 4.64
CA ARG A 84 18.27 -11.02 5.31
C ARG A 84 19.01 -9.72 5.13
N VAL A 85 18.78 -9.02 4.01
CA VAL A 85 19.45 -7.76 3.70
C VAL A 85 18.41 -6.64 3.79
N PRO A 86 18.67 -5.57 4.57
CA PRO A 86 17.81 -4.40 4.61
C PRO A 86 17.53 -3.85 3.21
N ALA A 87 16.30 -3.45 2.93
CA ALA A 87 15.92 -2.97 1.60
C ALA A 87 16.83 -1.83 1.11
N CYS A 88 17.22 -0.91 2.00
CA CYS A 88 18.09 0.22 1.67
C CYS A 88 19.52 -0.18 1.29
N GLU A 89 19.96 -1.40 1.63
CA GLU A 89 21.28 -1.93 1.28
C GLU A 89 21.28 -2.64 -0.08
N VAL A 90 20.11 -2.95 -0.64
CA VAL A 90 19.97 -3.62 -1.95
C VAL A 90 20.15 -2.61 -3.07
N ARG A 91 21.39 -2.17 -3.30
CA ARG A 91 21.74 -1.16 -4.31
C ARG A 91 22.32 -1.85 -5.55
N LYS A 92 21.48 -2.13 -6.55
CA LYS A 92 21.87 -2.80 -7.81
C LYS A 92 21.20 -2.12 -8.99
N PRO A 93 21.86 -2.04 -10.17
CA PRO A 93 21.28 -1.41 -11.37
C PRO A 93 19.97 -2.05 -11.86
N SER A 94 19.71 -3.29 -11.47
CA SER A 94 18.48 -4.02 -11.83
C SER A 94 17.33 -3.84 -10.84
N VAL A 95 17.52 -3.06 -9.76
CA VAL A 95 16.60 -2.89 -8.64
C VAL A 95 16.20 -1.42 -8.54
N LEU A 96 14.92 -1.18 -8.30
CA LEU A 96 14.43 0.10 -7.81
C LEU A 96 14.51 0.06 -6.28
N ASN A 97 15.46 0.80 -5.72
CA ASN A 97 15.60 1.00 -4.29
C ASN A 97 15.00 2.36 -3.92
N ILE A 98 13.94 2.36 -3.14
CA ILE A 98 13.23 3.59 -2.79
C ILE A 98 14.09 4.53 -1.94
N CYS A 99 14.99 3.96 -1.11
CA CYS A 99 15.88 4.74 -0.25
C CYS A 99 16.82 5.62 -1.07
N GLU A 100 17.40 5.08 -2.16
CA GLU A 100 18.27 5.85 -3.05
C GLU A 100 17.55 7.07 -3.68
N LEU A 101 16.25 6.93 -3.94
CA LEU A 101 15.47 7.98 -4.58
C LEU A 101 15.11 9.11 -3.62
N TYR A 102 14.81 8.81 -2.36
CA TYR A 102 14.45 9.86 -1.40
C TYR A 102 15.60 10.34 -0.52
N GLU A 103 16.75 9.70 -0.55
CA GLU A 103 17.86 9.99 0.35
C GLU A 103 18.30 11.47 0.28
N HIS A 104 18.42 11.99 -0.93
CA HIS A 104 18.91 13.35 -1.18
C HIS A 104 17.96 14.24 -1.99
N SER A 105 16.82 13.72 -2.43
CA SER A 105 15.92 14.45 -3.32
C SER A 105 14.46 14.25 -2.94
N PRO A 106 13.59 15.23 -3.19
CA PRO A 106 12.15 15.02 -3.11
C PRO A 106 11.73 13.93 -4.11
N LEU A 107 10.77 13.10 -3.71
CA LEU A 107 10.31 11.96 -4.50
C LEU A 107 8.79 11.97 -4.66
N VAL A 108 8.32 11.67 -5.86
CA VAL A 108 6.93 11.30 -6.15
C VAL A 108 6.89 9.81 -6.49
N LEU A 109 6.24 9.03 -5.65
CA LEU A 109 6.10 7.59 -5.81
C LEU A 109 4.66 7.24 -6.16
N ALA A 110 4.44 6.51 -7.26
CA ALA A 110 3.14 5.95 -7.59
C ALA A 110 3.13 4.43 -7.44
N LEU A 111 2.19 3.92 -6.66
CA LEU A 111 1.82 2.50 -6.65
C LEU A 111 0.59 2.33 -7.54
N PHE A 112 0.59 1.33 -8.42
CA PHE A 112 -0.50 1.11 -9.35
C PHE A 112 -0.68 -0.36 -9.73
N VAL A 113 -1.91 -0.73 -10.08
CA VAL A 113 -2.18 -2.06 -10.66
C VAL A 113 -1.99 -1.98 -12.18
N ASN A 114 -1.30 -2.99 -12.75
CA ASN A 114 -1.06 -3.06 -14.19
C ASN A 114 -2.30 -3.54 -14.96
N GLY A 115 -3.40 -2.77 -14.87
CA GLY A 115 -4.67 -3.08 -15.51
C GLY A 115 -5.67 -1.93 -15.46
N GLY A 116 -6.71 -1.98 -16.26
CA GLY A 116 -7.75 -0.97 -16.32
C GLY A 116 -7.23 0.43 -16.65
N ALA A 117 -7.81 1.44 -16.03
CA ALA A 117 -7.42 2.86 -16.19
C ALA A 117 -6.22 3.29 -15.34
N CYS A 118 -5.78 2.45 -14.41
CA CYS A 118 -4.76 2.75 -13.41
C CYS A 118 -3.40 3.17 -14.01
N PRO A 119 -2.88 2.50 -15.05
CA PRO A 119 -1.62 2.90 -15.67
C PRO A 119 -1.62 4.30 -16.30
N GLY A 120 -2.77 4.96 -16.41
CA GLY A 120 -2.87 6.34 -16.90
C GLY A 120 -2.02 7.34 -16.11
N ILE A 121 -1.81 7.11 -14.81
CA ILE A 121 -0.95 7.94 -13.95
C ILE A 121 0.49 8.05 -14.48
N LEU A 122 1.01 7.01 -15.14
CA LEU A 122 2.39 7.00 -15.63
C LEU A 122 2.66 8.09 -16.66
N SER A 123 1.70 8.39 -17.53
CA SER A 123 1.83 9.49 -18.50
C SER A 123 1.80 10.86 -17.81
N ASP A 124 0.98 11.01 -16.77
CA ASP A 124 0.94 12.22 -15.97
C ASP A 124 2.28 12.45 -15.25
N LEU A 125 2.87 11.38 -14.67
CA LEU A 125 4.19 11.45 -14.02
C LEU A 125 5.32 11.74 -15.02
N GLN A 126 5.25 11.18 -16.23
CA GLN A 126 6.24 11.47 -17.27
C GLN A 126 6.24 12.96 -17.65
N THR A 127 5.06 13.55 -17.79
CA THR A 127 4.93 14.99 -18.06
C THR A 127 5.47 15.84 -16.90
N LEU A 128 5.21 15.42 -15.66
CA LEU A 128 5.71 16.13 -14.47
C LEU A 128 7.22 15.99 -14.32
N GLN A 129 7.81 14.83 -14.58
CA GLN A 129 9.25 14.63 -14.53
C GLN A 129 9.99 15.58 -15.48
N GLN A 130 9.47 15.77 -16.69
CA GLN A 130 10.04 16.72 -17.65
C GLN A 130 9.96 18.18 -17.15
N SER A 131 8.90 18.50 -16.40
CA SER A 131 8.68 19.84 -15.83
C SER A 131 9.46 20.09 -14.53
N PHE A 132 9.81 19.03 -13.80
CA PHE A 132 10.42 19.10 -12.46
C PHE A 132 11.67 18.20 -12.36
N PRO A 133 12.76 18.49 -13.06
CA PRO A 133 13.94 17.63 -13.12
C PRO A 133 14.65 17.45 -11.76
N ALA A 134 14.40 18.35 -10.81
CA ALA A 134 14.94 18.29 -9.46
C ALA A 134 14.17 17.35 -8.52
N VAL A 135 13.06 16.77 -8.98
CA VAL A 135 12.24 15.80 -8.23
C VAL A 135 12.46 14.42 -8.83
N HIS A 136 12.69 13.43 -7.99
CA HIS A 136 12.68 12.05 -8.43
C HIS A 136 11.24 11.56 -8.61
N PHE A 137 11.00 10.81 -9.68
CA PHE A 137 9.75 10.12 -9.95
C PHE A 137 10.01 8.64 -10.02
N ALA A 138 9.12 7.85 -9.44
CA ALA A 138 9.16 6.40 -9.53
C ALA A 138 7.76 5.82 -9.53
N ALA A 139 7.59 4.64 -10.12
CA ALA A 139 6.35 3.90 -10.02
C ALA A 139 6.61 2.42 -9.77
N VAL A 140 5.68 1.76 -9.07
CA VAL A 140 5.73 0.31 -8.88
C VAL A 140 4.40 -0.30 -9.25
N ALA A 141 4.43 -1.27 -10.14
CA ALA A 141 3.27 -2.09 -10.48
C ALA A 141 3.08 -3.15 -9.39
N ILE A 142 1.91 -3.13 -8.76
CA ILE A 142 1.52 -4.12 -7.77
C ILE A 142 0.89 -5.30 -8.49
N LYS A 143 1.55 -6.46 -8.43
CA LYS A 143 1.14 -7.69 -9.13
C LYS A 143 1.05 -7.53 -10.67
N GLY A 144 0.66 -8.59 -11.34
CA GLY A 144 0.40 -8.59 -12.76
C GLY A 144 1.55 -9.11 -13.63
N ASP A 145 1.30 -9.13 -14.93
CA ASP A 145 2.21 -9.68 -15.92
C ASP A 145 3.36 -8.71 -16.23
N ARG A 146 4.58 -9.17 -15.97
CA ARG A 146 5.81 -8.40 -16.22
C ARG A 146 6.05 -8.11 -17.71
N ALA A 147 5.71 -9.02 -18.61
CA ALA A 147 5.88 -8.79 -20.04
C ALA A 147 4.93 -7.69 -20.53
N LYS A 148 3.70 -7.67 -20.02
CA LYS A 148 2.74 -6.59 -20.26
C LYS A 148 3.24 -5.26 -19.71
N LEU A 149 3.81 -5.25 -18.48
CA LEU A 149 4.41 -4.06 -17.89
C LEU A 149 5.58 -3.54 -18.71
N ARG A 150 6.46 -4.42 -19.20
CA ARG A 150 7.59 -4.03 -20.08
C ARG A 150 7.12 -3.36 -21.36
N ARG A 151 6.08 -3.92 -21.99
CA ARG A 151 5.49 -3.31 -23.20
C ARG A 151 4.91 -1.92 -22.89
N LEU A 152 4.24 -1.78 -21.76
CA LEU A 152 3.68 -0.52 -21.30
C LEU A 152 4.77 0.55 -21.09
N VAL A 153 5.84 0.21 -20.36
CA VAL A 153 6.94 1.12 -20.06
C VAL A 153 7.63 1.58 -21.35
N ARG A 154 7.95 0.64 -22.25
CA ARG A 154 8.58 0.96 -23.55
C ARG A 154 7.65 1.75 -24.46
N GLY A 155 6.39 1.32 -24.58
CA GLY A 155 5.42 1.97 -25.48
C GLY A 155 5.05 3.39 -25.08
N ARG A 156 5.25 3.77 -23.80
CA ARG A 156 5.03 5.14 -23.31
C ARG A 156 6.32 5.97 -23.21
N GLY A 157 7.47 5.42 -23.54
CA GLY A 157 8.74 6.10 -23.45
C GLY A 157 9.03 6.63 -22.04
N LEU A 158 8.69 5.86 -21.00
CA LEU A 158 8.90 6.30 -19.61
C LEU A 158 10.41 6.36 -19.30
N THR A 159 10.86 7.47 -18.74
CA THR A 159 12.28 7.72 -18.42
C THR A 159 12.59 7.62 -16.93
N PHE A 160 11.57 7.58 -16.08
CA PHE A 160 11.74 7.29 -14.66
C PHE A 160 11.67 5.78 -14.36
N PRO A 161 12.28 5.32 -13.25
CA PRO A 161 12.31 3.91 -12.90
C PRO A 161 10.89 3.38 -12.58
N VAL A 162 10.57 2.25 -13.20
CA VAL A 162 9.33 1.50 -12.93
C VAL A 162 9.71 0.12 -12.40
N GLY A 163 9.29 -0.17 -11.16
CA GLY A 163 9.47 -1.45 -10.51
C GLY A 163 8.26 -2.38 -10.66
N ILE A 164 8.43 -3.63 -10.26
CA ILE A 164 7.36 -4.60 -10.13
C ILE A 164 7.44 -5.30 -8.78
N ASP A 165 6.34 -5.30 -8.06
CA ASP A 165 6.09 -6.02 -6.83
C ASP A 165 5.20 -7.23 -7.17
N SER A 166 5.83 -8.38 -7.38
CA SER A 166 5.14 -9.56 -7.93
C SER A 166 4.24 -10.25 -6.91
N ASP A 167 4.61 -10.22 -5.63
CA ASP A 167 3.86 -10.83 -4.51
C ASP A 167 2.81 -9.89 -3.92
N GLY A 168 2.92 -8.59 -4.16
CA GLY A 168 2.00 -7.58 -3.65
C GLY A 168 2.27 -7.18 -2.20
N ALA A 169 3.49 -7.39 -1.71
CA ALA A 169 3.89 -7.02 -0.35
C ALA A 169 3.72 -5.53 -0.06
N LEU A 170 3.90 -4.68 -1.07
CA LEU A 170 3.73 -3.23 -0.94
C LEU A 170 2.30 -2.80 -0.63
N VAL A 171 1.27 -3.59 -0.97
CA VAL A 171 -0.12 -3.31 -0.59
C VAL A 171 -0.25 -3.23 0.93
N VAL A 172 0.32 -4.22 1.64
CA VAL A 172 0.29 -4.27 3.10
C VAL A 172 1.19 -3.19 3.70
N LEU A 173 2.40 -3.05 3.16
CA LEU A 173 3.41 -2.12 3.66
C LEU A 173 2.98 -0.67 3.55
N TYR A 174 2.36 -0.30 2.43
CA TYR A 174 1.89 1.06 2.15
C TYR A 174 0.42 1.27 2.52
N LYS A 175 -0.21 0.31 3.19
CA LYS A 175 -1.62 0.36 3.65
C LYS A 175 -2.56 0.75 2.50
N ASP A 176 -2.31 0.22 1.31
CA ASP A 176 -2.98 0.63 0.09
C ASP A 176 -3.77 -0.48 -0.59
N ALA A 177 -5.00 -0.13 -0.96
CA ALA A 177 -5.82 -0.91 -1.88
C ALA A 177 -6.33 -0.05 -3.04
N SER A 178 -5.81 1.17 -3.22
CA SER A 178 -6.28 2.14 -4.19
C SER A 178 -5.51 2.09 -5.51
N CYS A 179 -6.05 2.70 -6.54
CA CYS A 179 -5.45 2.65 -7.86
C CYS A 179 -5.69 3.99 -8.61
N PRO A 180 -4.63 4.82 -8.73
CA PRO A 180 -3.29 4.72 -8.13
C PRO A 180 -3.23 5.27 -6.71
N GLN A 181 -2.19 4.89 -5.93
CA GLN A 181 -1.73 5.65 -4.78
C GLN A 181 -0.52 6.48 -5.21
N VAL A 182 -0.55 7.78 -4.93
CA VAL A 182 0.57 8.68 -5.21
C VAL A 182 1.04 9.34 -3.93
N SER A 183 2.28 9.09 -3.54
CA SER A 183 2.93 9.61 -2.34
C SER A 183 3.91 10.72 -2.68
N PHE A 184 3.91 11.80 -1.88
CA PHE A 184 4.80 12.95 -2.00
C PHE A 184 5.77 12.94 -0.82
N VAL A 185 7.04 12.66 -1.09
CA VAL A 185 8.03 12.31 -0.08
C VAL A 185 9.16 13.34 -0.08
N LEU A 186 9.45 13.89 1.08
CA LEU A 186 10.56 14.81 1.30
C LEU A 186 11.90 14.06 1.29
N PRO A 187 13.01 14.74 1.03
CA PRO A 187 14.33 14.18 1.27
C PRO A 187 14.43 13.55 2.65
N GLY A 188 15.02 12.36 2.72
CA GLY A 188 15.08 11.57 3.95
C GLY A 188 13.86 10.66 4.20
N GLY A 189 12.89 10.60 3.28
CA GLY A 189 11.83 9.60 3.30
C GLY A 189 10.57 9.95 4.08
N THR A 190 10.36 11.23 4.45
CA THR A 190 9.17 11.66 5.22
C THR A 190 8.05 12.12 4.29
N MET A 191 6.81 11.72 4.54
CA MET A 191 5.65 12.20 3.80
C MET A 191 5.44 13.69 3.98
N GLN A 192 5.26 14.41 2.87
CA GLN A 192 4.97 15.84 2.90
C GLN A 192 3.48 16.12 3.13
N SER A 193 2.61 15.28 2.58
CA SER A 193 1.15 15.40 2.65
C SER A 193 0.52 14.02 2.55
N ASP A 194 -0.80 13.95 2.75
CA ASP A 194 -1.54 12.72 2.50
C ASP A 194 -1.34 12.21 1.07
N ALA A 195 -1.26 10.89 0.92
CA ALA A 195 -1.21 10.24 -0.38
C ALA A 195 -2.51 10.49 -1.17
N LEU A 196 -2.40 10.61 -2.48
CA LEU A 196 -3.56 10.61 -3.35
C LEU A 196 -3.95 9.16 -3.65
N LEU A 197 -5.17 8.79 -3.29
CA LEU A 197 -5.69 7.42 -3.45
C LEU A 197 -6.55 7.24 -4.70
N ARG A 198 -6.52 8.19 -5.60
CA ARG A 198 -7.24 8.18 -6.88
C ARG A 198 -6.52 9.04 -7.89
N ARG A 199 -6.79 8.79 -9.16
CA ARG A 199 -6.33 9.68 -10.21
C ARG A 199 -7.00 11.05 -10.09
N VAL A 200 -6.19 12.09 -10.13
CA VAL A 200 -6.61 13.49 -10.13
C VAL A 200 -6.13 14.17 -11.42
N PRO A 201 -6.67 15.33 -11.80
CA PRO A 201 -6.18 16.11 -12.93
C PRO A 201 -4.68 16.44 -12.79
N LEU A 202 -3.97 16.52 -13.94
CA LEU A 202 -2.55 16.84 -13.98
C LEU A 202 -2.21 18.18 -13.29
N SER A 203 -3.10 19.16 -13.37
CA SER A 203 -2.95 20.45 -12.67
C SER A 203 -2.84 20.27 -11.15
N ASN A 204 -3.65 19.39 -10.56
CA ASN A 204 -3.63 19.11 -9.13
C ASN A 204 -2.33 18.37 -8.74
N LEU A 205 -1.88 17.41 -9.55
CA LEU A 205 -0.57 16.76 -9.35
C LEU A 205 0.56 17.77 -9.40
N ARG A 206 0.54 18.69 -10.38
CA ARG A 206 1.54 19.77 -10.51
C ARG A 206 1.56 20.65 -9.26
N THR A 207 0.41 21.06 -8.74
CA THR A 207 0.32 21.84 -7.49
C THR A 207 0.92 21.08 -6.31
N ARG A 208 0.66 19.77 -6.20
CA ARG A 208 1.26 18.94 -5.14
C ARG A 208 2.79 18.85 -5.27
N VAL A 209 3.32 18.70 -6.48
CA VAL A 209 4.78 18.68 -6.71
C VAL A 209 5.41 20.04 -6.37
N MET A 210 4.77 21.15 -6.72
CA MET A 210 5.24 22.48 -6.33
C MET A 210 5.25 22.66 -4.81
N SER A 211 4.20 22.19 -4.12
CA SER A 211 4.14 22.18 -2.65
C SER A 211 5.24 21.32 -2.03
N LEU A 212 5.52 20.14 -2.61
CA LEU A 212 6.61 19.28 -2.17
C LEU A 212 7.96 20.00 -2.27
N LEU A 213 8.24 20.65 -3.41
CA LEU A 213 9.47 21.41 -3.61
C LEU A 213 9.60 22.59 -2.63
N ALA A 214 8.51 23.34 -2.42
CA ALA A 214 8.49 24.44 -1.46
C ALA A 214 8.79 23.93 -0.04
N ALA A 215 8.16 22.84 0.38
CA ALA A 215 8.38 22.23 1.68
C ALA A 215 9.81 21.67 1.85
N ALA A 216 10.39 21.08 0.81
CA ALA A 216 11.77 20.61 0.82
C ALA A 216 12.75 21.78 0.98
N ARG A 217 12.56 22.86 0.24
CA ARG A 217 13.40 24.09 0.33
C ARG A 217 13.29 24.74 1.71
N ALA A 218 12.10 24.80 2.29
CA ALA A 218 11.90 25.33 3.64
C ALA A 218 12.65 24.53 4.72
N ARG A 219 13.01 23.25 4.41
CA ARG A 219 13.82 22.37 5.26
C ARG A 219 15.30 22.38 4.91
N GLY A 220 15.75 23.37 4.12
CA GLY A 220 17.17 23.51 3.73
C GLY A 220 17.60 22.66 2.53
N TRP A 221 16.68 21.96 1.87
CA TRP A 221 17.04 21.23 0.67
C TRP A 221 17.29 22.22 -0.49
N SER A 222 18.41 22.06 -1.15
CA SER A 222 18.72 22.73 -2.42
C SER A 222 18.98 21.69 -3.51
N SER A 223 18.46 21.94 -4.71
CA SER A 223 18.89 21.16 -5.86
C SER A 223 20.38 21.47 -6.09
N ALA A 224 21.25 20.56 -5.68
CA ALA A 224 22.64 20.66 -6.10
C ALA A 224 22.65 20.67 -7.64
N THR A 225 23.19 21.72 -8.20
CA THR A 225 23.48 21.80 -9.64
C THR A 225 24.44 20.64 -9.93
N ARG A 226 23.94 19.59 -10.63
CA ARG A 226 24.81 18.55 -11.17
C ARG A 226 25.62 19.08 -12.31
#